data_60cb78a556704a8e77ed1381492472fb
#
_entry.id   60cb78a556704a8e77ed1381492472fb
#
_cell.length_a   1.000
_cell.length_b   1.000
_cell.length_c   1.000
_cell.angle_alpha   90.00
_cell.angle_beta   90.00
_cell.angle_gamma   90.00
#
_symmetry.space_group_name_H-M   'P 1'
#
loop_
_entity.id
_entity.type
_entity.pdbx_description
1 polymer ?
#
loop_
_entity_poly.entity_id
_entity_poly.type
_entity_poly.pdbx_seq_one_letter_code
_entity_poly.pdbx_strand_id
1 'polypeptide(L)'
;MANKNLNAAKTAKKDEFYTQLSDIERELQHYWQHFRGKVVLCNCDDPYESNFFKYFALRFNQLGLKKLICTCYNGSPVTGNELMLHFEGFGDEEPKKIAYKVEITEVKDENGDGAVDLSDVRYLLENDKNVMSILQTGDFRSSECIELLKEADIVVTNPPFSLFREYIGQLMKYDKKFLIIGNINSVSYKEVFPYIMNNKMWIGLSISSGDRKFFVPDDYPLNASGCGVDSDGKRYIRVKGVRWFTNLDISKRNEEIDLVCRYSPEEYPSYVNYQAIDVSKTADIPFDYTGLMGVPITFLDKYCPNQFEIIGHSLELADMNIIKKELGKLNGGPRFYVREHGQLCRKFERIIIRNKHPQIL
;
A
#
# COMPACT_ATOMS: atom_id res chain seq x y z
N MET A 1 -1.99 -0.12 -19.26
CA MET A 1 -3.41 -0.56 -19.31
C MET A 1 -4.02 -0.27 -17.95
N ALA A 2 -5.15 0.46 -17.91
CA ALA A 2 -5.84 0.70 -16.65
C ALA A 2 -6.26 -0.64 -16.03
N ASN A 3 -6.10 -0.79 -14.72
CA ASN A 3 -6.49 -2.01 -14.01
C ASN A 3 -8.03 -2.07 -13.98
N LYS A 4 -8.63 -2.82 -14.93
CA LYS A 4 -10.08 -2.89 -15.11
C LYS A 4 -10.79 -3.38 -13.84
N ASN A 5 -10.14 -4.26 -13.06
CA ASN A 5 -10.69 -4.79 -11.81
C ASN A 5 -10.82 -3.71 -10.75
N LEU A 6 -9.77 -2.90 -10.55
CA LEU A 6 -9.81 -1.78 -9.62
C LEU A 6 -10.82 -0.71 -10.03
N ASN A 7 -10.96 -0.43 -11.33
CA ASN A 7 -11.95 0.52 -11.81
C ASN A 7 -13.39 0.01 -11.60
N ALA A 8 -13.64 -1.27 -11.85
CA ALA A 8 -14.93 -1.90 -11.60
C ALA A 8 -15.25 -1.94 -10.10
N ALA A 9 -14.29 -2.33 -9.26
CA ALA A 9 -14.42 -2.32 -7.80
C ALA A 9 -14.69 -0.91 -7.25
N LYS A 10 -13.96 0.09 -7.73
CA LYS A 10 -14.18 1.50 -7.38
C LYS A 10 -15.59 1.99 -7.73
N THR A 11 -16.09 1.66 -8.93
CA THR A 11 -17.44 2.02 -9.38
C THR A 11 -18.50 1.34 -8.52
N ALA A 12 -18.26 0.10 -8.09
CA ALA A 12 -19.15 -0.66 -7.23
C ALA A 12 -18.99 -0.30 -5.73
N LYS A 13 -18.04 0.58 -5.35
CA LYS A 13 -17.62 0.83 -3.95
C LYS A 13 -17.24 -0.46 -3.20
N LYS A 14 -16.67 -1.44 -3.90
CA LYS A 14 -16.23 -2.75 -3.39
C LYS A 14 -14.73 -2.90 -3.68
N ASP A 15 -13.89 -2.01 -3.15
CA ASP A 15 -12.43 -1.98 -3.34
C ASP A 15 -11.64 -2.27 -2.06
N GLU A 16 -12.30 -2.85 -1.07
CA GLU A 16 -11.72 -3.44 0.13
C GLU A 16 -11.57 -4.95 -0.07
N PHE A 17 -10.41 -5.50 0.27
CA PHE A 17 -10.05 -6.89 0.00
C PHE A 17 -9.26 -7.49 1.15
N TYR A 18 -9.45 -8.78 1.42
CA TYR A 18 -8.68 -9.49 2.44
C TYR A 18 -7.26 -9.82 1.97
N THR A 19 -6.28 -9.22 2.63
CA THR A 19 -4.86 -9.50 2.40
C THR A 19 -4.49 -10.88 2.94
N GLN A 20 -3.68 -11.64 2.20
CA GLN A 20 -3.25 -12.96 2.68
C GLN A 20 -2.26 -12.85 3.83
N LEU A 21 -2.39 -13.73 4.83
CA LEU A 21 -1.50 -13.76 5.99
C LEU A 21 -0.03 -13.91 5.59
N SER A 22 0.27 -14.73 4.58
CA SER A 22 1.63 -14.94 4.08
C SER A 22 2.28 -13.67 3.49
N ASP A 23 1.49 -12.79 2.86
CA ASP A 23 2.00 -11.52 2.35
C ASP A 23 2.25 -10.52 3.51
N ILE A 24 1.41 -10.57 4.56
CA ILE A 24 1.57 -9.79 5.78
C ILE A 24 2.83 -10.23 6.52
N GLU A 25 3.00 -11.52 6.78
CA GLU A 25 4.16 -12.08 7.49
C GLU A 25 5.48 -11.76 6.79
N ARG A 26 5.50 -11.91 5.45
CA ARG A 26 6.69 -11.64 4.65
C ARG A 26 7.14 -10.18 4.73
N GLU A 27 6.22 -9.25 4.83
CA GLU A 27 6.57 -7.84 4.97
C GLU A 27 6.89 -7.47 6.41
N LEU A 28 6.01 -7.79 7.35
CA LEU A 28 6.11 -7.32 8.73
C LEU A 28 7.35 -7.84 9.47
N GLN A 29 7.93 -8.99 9.08
CA GLN A 29 9.16 -9.50 9.70
C GLN A 29 10.33 -8.50 9.63
N HIS A 30 10.32 -7.59 8.67
CA HIS A 30 11.37 -6.56 8.52
C HIS A 30 11.19 -5.37 9.48
N TYR A 31 10.07 -5.28 10.20
CA TYR A 31 9.68 -4.12 11.00
C TYR A 31 9.46 -4.44 12.49
N TRP A 32 9.76 -5.65 12.96
CA TRP A 32 9.46 -6.11 14.33
C TRP A 32 9.99 -5.18 15.42
N GLN A 33 11.19 -4.61 15.23
CA GLN A 33 11.79 -3.68 16.18
C GLN A 33 10.98 -2.41 16.42
N HIS A 34 10.11 -2.03 15.48
CA HIS A 34 9.28 -0.84 15.60
C HIS A 34 8.06 -1.03 16.49
N PHE A 35 7.64 -2.27 16.76
CA PHE A 35 6.36 -2.56 17.42
C PHE A 35 6.44 -2.64 18.94
N ARG A 36 7.63 -2.86 19.53
CA ARG A 36 7.77 -3.05 20.98
C ARG A 36 7.28 -1.82 21.77
N GLY A 37 6.34 -2.04 22.70
CA GLY A 37 5.73 -1.01 23.53
C GLY A 37 4.80 -0.05 22.80
N LYS A 38 4.37 -0.40 21.56
CA LYS A 38 3.56 0.47 20.70
C LYS A 38 2.09 0.09 20.71
N VAL A 39 1.26 1.10 20.45
CA VAL A 39 -0.15 0.96 20.12
C VAL A 39 -0.27 0.81 18.61
N VAL A 40 -0.76 -0.35 18.16
CA VAL A 40 -0.98 -0.64 16.74
C VAL A 40 -2.45 -0.51 16.40
N LEU A 41 -2.77 0.20 15.32
CA LEU A 41 -4.11 0.37 14.79
C LEU A 41 -4.23 -0.35 13.43
N CYS A 42 -5.16 -1.30 13.35
CA CYS A 42 -5.62 -1.95 12.12
C CYS A 42 -7.05 -1.48 11.85
N ASN A 43 -7.19 -0.40 11.10
CA ASN A 43 -8.51 0.07 10.66
C ASN A 43 -8.78 -0.35 9.21
N CYS A 44 -10.04 -0.33 8.78
CA CYS A 44 -10.51 -0.75 7.46
C CYS A 44 -10.67 -2.27 7.26
N ASP A 45 -10.41 -3.09 8.27
CA ASP A 45 -10.58 -4.55 8.21
C ASP A 45 -11.50 -5.02 9.35
N ASP A 46 -12.36 -6.02 9.08
CA ASP A 46 -13.15 -6.66 10.13
C ASP A 46 -12.25 -7.52 11.02
N PRO A 47 -12.20 -7.33 12.36
CA PRO A 47 -11.34 -8.09 13.26
C PRO A 47 -11.48 -9.61 13.15
N TYR A 48 -12.68 -10.15 12.91
CA TYR A 48 -12.89 -11.58 12.78
C TYR A 48 -12.31 -12.16 11.48
N GLU A 49 -12.33 -11.37 10.41
CA GLU A 49 -11.86 -11.77 9.07
C GLU A 49 -10.42 -11.33 8.80
N SER A 50 -10.01 -10.20 9.38
CA SER A 50 -8.74 -9.55 9.08
C SER A 50 -7.53 -10.41 9.43
N ASN A 51 -6.70 -10.69 8.44
CA ASN A 51 -5.41 -11.32 8.66
C ASN A 51 -4.40 -10.36 9.32
N PHE A 52 -4.59 -9.05 9.27
CA PHE A 52 -3.80 -8.08 10.05
C PHE A 52 -4.08 -8.24 11.53
N PHE A 53 -5.37 -8.28 11.90
CA PHE A 53 -5.76 -8.52 13.29
C PHE A 53 -5.21 -9.86 13.79
N LYS A 54 -5.44 -10.94 13.05
CA LYS A 54 -4.93 -12.29 13.38
C LYS A 54 -3.41 -12.30 13.55
N TYR A 55 -2.68 -11.66 12.66
CA TYR A 55 -1.21 -11.56 12.76
C TYR A 55 -0.77 -10.89 14.06
N PHE A 56 -1.30 -9.71 14.37
CA PHE A 56 -0.89 -8.95 15.56
C PHE A 56 -1.38 -9.57 16.85
N ALA A 57 -2.58 -10.15 16.88
CA ALA A 57 -3.11 -10.84 18.06
C ALA A 57 -2.26 -12.06 18.41
N LEU A 58 -1.98 -12.94 17.44
CA LEU A 58 -1.13 -14.12 17.63
C LEU A 58 0.31 -13.79 18.05
N ARG A 59 0.84 -12.66 17.61
CA ARG A 59 2.22 -12.23 17.91
C ARG A 59 2.29 -11.12 18.95
N PHE A 60 1.18 -10.83 19.63
CA PHE A 60 1.05 -9.72 20.59
C PHE A 60 2.18 -9.71 21.61
N ASN A 61 2.36 -10.81 22.31
CA ASN A 61 3.37 -10.99 23.35
C ASN A 61 4.78 -11.02 22.76
N GLN A 62 4.99 -11.68 21.61
CA GLN A 62 6.28 -11.80 20.93
C GLN A 62 6.78 -10.42 20.45
N LEU A 63 5.89 -9.62 19.87
CA LEU A 63 6.19 -8.25 19.43
C LEU A 63 6.30 -7.26 20.61
N GLY A 64 5.80 -7.65 21.79
CA GLY A 64 5.74 -6.82 22.97
C GLY A 64 4.87 -5.57 22.77
N LEU A 65 3.70 -5.75 22.12
CA LEU A 65 2.77 -4.65 21.89
C LEU A 65 2.26 -4.09 23.21
N LYS A 66 2.01 -2.77 23.26
CA LYS A 66 1.29 -2.14 24.35
C LYS A 66 -0.22 -2.32 24.21
N LYS A 67 -0.73 -2.17 23.00
CA LYS A 67 -2.16 -2.28 22.67
C LYS A 67 -2.34 -2.58 21.18
N LEU A 68 -3.33 -3.37 20.85
CA LEU A 68 -3.82 -3.58 19.48
C LEU A 68 -5.24 -3.04 19.39
N ILE A 69 -5.49 -2.16 18.44
CA ILE A 69 -6.81 -1.60 18.13
C ILE A 69 -7.17 -2.02 16.72
N CYS A 70 -8.37 -2.58 16.54
CA CYS A 70 -8.90 -2.90 15.23
C CYS A 70 -10.30 -2.32 15.07
N THR A 71 -10.62 -1.74 13.92
CA THR A 71 -11.94 -1.15 13.66
C THR A 71 -12.47 -1.59 12.32
N CYS A 72 -13.78 -1.84 12.23
CA CYS A 72 -14.46 -2.07 10.96
C CYS A 72 -15.48 -0.96 10.66
N TYR A 73 -15.74 -0.79 9.37
CA TYR A 73 -16.69 0.17 8.83
C TYR A 73 -18.01 -0.51 8.48
N ASN A 74 -19.14 0.02 8.92
CA ASN A 74 -20.46 -0.59 8.67
C ASN A 74 -20.88 -0.60 7.19
N GLY A 75 -20.27 0.23 6.34
CA GLY A 75 -20.48 0.25 4.90
C GLY A 75 -19.51 -0.63 4.11
N SER A 76 -18.56 -1.29 4.76
CA SER A 76 -17.58 -2.15 4.10
C SER A 76 -18.24 -3.40 3.52
N PRO A 77 -17.91 -3.80 2.29
CA PRO A 77 -18.35 -5.08 1.74
C PRO A 77 -17.77 -6.28 2.49
N VAL A 78 -16.67 -6.07 3.24
CA VAL A 78 -15.96 -7.11 3.99
C VAL A 78 -16.30 -7.14 5.47
N THR A 79 -17.26 -6.33 5.95
CA THR A 79 -17.73 -6.37 7.34
C THR A 79 -18.58 -7.62 7.56
N GLY A 80 -18.18 -8.41 8.55
CA GLY A 80 -18.52 -9.79 8.73
C GLY A 80 -19.98 -10.13 8.94
N ASN A 81 -20.28 -11.33 8.50
CA ASN A 81 -21.53 -12.03 8.80
C ASN A 81 -21.44 -12.77 10.14
N GLU A 82 -20.25 -13.01 10.70
CA GLU A 82 -20.06 -13.83 11.91
C GLU A 82 -20.56 -13.14 13.18
N LEU A 83 -20.41 -11.82 13.32
CA LEU A 83 -20.90 -11.09 14.49
C LEU A 83 -22.42 -11.12 14.64
N MET A 84 -23.14 -11.28 13.54
CA MET A 84 -24.59 -11.38 13.54
C MET A 84 -25.11 -12.67 14.19
N LEU A 85 -24.31 -13.73 14.21
CA LEU A 85 -24.66 -15.01 14.83
C LEU A 85 -24.58 -14.95 16.37
N HIS A 86 -23.88 -13.96 16.95
CA HIS A 86 -23.67 -13.83 18.40
C HIS A 86 -24.57 -12.79 19.07
N PHE A 87 -25.27 -11.92 18.33
CA PHE A 87 -26.25 -10.99 18.86
C PHE A 87 -27.67 -11.59 18.73
N GLU A 88 -28.00 -12.57 19.57
CA GLU A 88 -29.39 -13.01 19.76
C GLU A 88 -30.21 -11.87 20.35
N GLY A 89 -31.14 -11.31 19.59
CA GLY A 89 -32.09 -10.33 20.10
C GLY A 89 -32.68 -9.31 19.13
N PHE A 90 -32.30 -9.33 17.87
CA PHE A 90 -32.94 -8.51 16.84
C PHE A 90 -33.98 -9.34 16.08
N GLY A 91 -35.27 -8.93 16.19
CA GLY A 91 -36.36 -9.52 15.46
C GLY A 91 -36.20 -9.44 13.94
N ASP A 92 -37.21 -9.92 13.20
CA ASP A 92 -37.28 -10.15 11.73
C ASP A 92 -36.86 -9.00 10.75
N GLU A 93 -36.04 -8.03 11.19
CA GLU A 93 -35.42 -7.02 10.32
C GLU A 93 -34.14 -7.58 9.70
N GLU A 94 -33.90 -7.26 8.43
CA GLU A 94 -32.62 -7.57 7.75
C GLU A 94 -31.44 -7.12 8.60
N PRO A 95 -30.46 -7.99 8.84
CA PRO A 95 -29.37 -7.73 9.74
C PRO A 95 -28.53 -6.52 9.29
N LYS A 96 -28.59 -5.43 10.06
CA LYS A 96 -27.78 -4.23 9.80
C LYS A 96 -26.32 -4.51 10.15
N LYS A 97 -25.42 -4.22 9.21
CA LYS A 97 -23.99 -4.25 9.49
C LYS A 97 -23.64 -3.21 10.55
N ILE A 98 -22.98 -3.62 11.60
CA ILE A 98 -22.62 -2.80 12.75
C ILE A 98 -21.13 -2.47 12.66
N ALA A 99 -20.77 -1.20 12.80
CA ALA A 99 -19.39 -0.80 13.01
C ALA A 99 -18.98 -1.05 14.45
N TYR A 100 -17.82 -1.59 14.67
CA TYR A 100 -17.29 -1.84 16.01
C TYR A 100 -15.76 -1.73 16.03
N LYS A 101 -15.22 -1.63 17.24
CA LYS A 101 -13.78 -1.75 17.50
C LYS A 101 -13.50 -2.90 18.44
N VAL A 102 -12.31 -3.47 18.28
CA VAL A 102 -11.71 -4.42 19.21
C VAL A 102 -10.42 -3.78 19.76
N GLU A 103 -10.23 -3.87 21.06
CA GLU A 103 -9.04 -3.36 21.75
C GLU A 103 -8.44 -4.47 22.61
N ILE A 104 -7.20 -4.87 22.34
CA ILE A 104 -6.49 -5.91 23.07
C ILE A 104 -5.27 -5.29 23.75
N THR A 105 -5.13 -5.53 25.06
CA THR A 105 -3.98 -5.13 25.87
C THR A 105 -3.18 -6.30 26.41
N GLU A 106 -3.74 -7.49 26.34
CA GLU A 106 -3.13 -8.74 26.77
C GLU A 106 -3.72 -9.90 25.96
N VAL A 107 -2.92 -10.90 25.64
CA VAL A 107 -3.38 -12.18 25.06
C VAL A 107 -2.80 -13.30 25.92
N LYS A 108 -3.68 -14.13 26.50
CA LYS A 108 -3.32 -15.26 27.35
C LYS A 108 -3.57 -16.56 26.60
N ASP A 109 -2.92 -17.62 27.06
CA ASP A 109 -3.26 -19.01 26.77
C ASP A 109 -4.50 -19.33 27.62
N GLU A 110 -5.69 -19.18 27.02
CA GLU A 110 -6.97 -19.34 27.71
C GLU A 110 -7.39 -20.83 27.84
N ASN A 111 -6.94 -21.65 26.90
CA ASN A 111 -7.21 -23.08 26.90
C ASN A 111 -6.20 -23.90 27.71
N GLY A 112 -5.04 -23.32 28.10
CA GLY A 112 -4.03 -23.94 28.93
C GLY A 112 -3.19 -25.00 28.22
N ASP A 113 -3.09 -24.96 26.89
CA ASP A 113 -2.32 -25.91 26.09
C ASP A 113 -0.82 -25.57 25.97
N GLY A 114 -0.40 -24.42 26.49
CA GLY A 114 0.98 -23.95 26.54
C GLY A 114 1.39 -23.08 25.33
N ALA A 115 0.45 -22.75 24.45
CA ALA A 115 0.65 -21.88 23.31
C ALA A 115 -0.44 -20.80 23.22
N VAL A 116 -0.16 -19.70 22.57
CA VAL A 116 -1.18 -18.71 22.20
C VAL A 116 -1.51 -18.90 20.73
N ASP A 117 -2.73 -19.29 20.43
CA ASP A 117 -3.21 -19.53 19.07
C ASP A 117 -4.54 -18.82 18.74
N LEU A 118 -5.11 -19.13 17.57
CA LEU A 118 -6.37 -18.52 17.14
C LEU A 118 -7.57 -18.90 18.03
N SER A 119 -7.52 -20.02 18.75
CA SER A 119 -8.59 -20.40 19.67
C SER A 119 -8.64 -19.49 20.89
N ASP A 120 -7.46 -19.10 21.42
CA ASP A 120 -7.36 -18.15 22.53
C ASP A 120 -7.84 -16.75 22.12
N VAL A 121 -7.46 -16.30 20.93
CA VAL A 121 -7.92 -15.01 20.39
C VAL A 121 -9.45 -15.03 20.20
N ARG A 122 -10.00 -16.12 19.68
CA ARG A 122 -11.45 -16.28 19.53
C ARG A 122 -12.15 -16.28 20.89
N TYR A 123 -11.62 -17.04 21.84
CA TYR A 123 -12.15 -17.08 23.22
C TYR A 123 -12.15 -15.68 23.85
N LEU A 124 -11.08 -14.92 23.70
CA LEU A 124 -10.98 -13.54 24.19
C LEU A 124 -12.07 -12.64 23.56
N LEU A 125 -12.27 -12.71 22.24
CA LEU A 125 -13.30 -11.93 21.55
C LEU A 125 -14.72 -12.27 21.98
N GLU A 126 -14.99 -13.54 22.27
CA GLU A 126 -16.33 -14.04 22.64
C GLU A 126 -16.68 -13.80 24.11
N ASN A 127 -15.69 -13.83 24.99
CA ASN A 127 -15.95 -13.89 26.45
C ASN A 127 -15.58 -12.59 27.19
N ASP A 128 -14.67 -11.76 26.67
CA ASP A 128 -14.31 -10.49 27.31
C ASP A 128 -15.11 -9.33 26.71
N LYS A 129 -16.18 -8.93 27.41
CA LYS A 129 -17.05 -7.81 27.01
C LYS A 129 -16.32 -6.46 26.93
N ASN A 130 -15.14 -6.31 27.55
CA ASN A 130 -14.36 -5.07 27.51
C ASN A 130 -13.49 -4.94 26.25
N VAL A 131 -13.31 -6.03 25.52
CA VAL A 131 -12.49 -6.07 24.30
C VAL A 131 -13.21 -5.42 23.13
N MET A 132 -14.54 -5.48 23.07
CA MET A 132 -15.33 -4.99 21.95
C MET A 132 -16.27 -3.84 22.34
N SER A 133 -16.37 -2.82 21.48
CA SER A 133 -17.36 -1.75 21.61
C SER A 133 -17.87 -1.27 20.25
N ILE A 134 -19.14 -0.85 20.22
CA ILE A 134 -19.83 -0.38 19.02
C ILE A 134 -19.33 1.02 18.67
N LEU A 135 -19.12 1.27 17.38
CA LEU A 135 -18.84 2.58 16.79
C LEU A 135 -20.09 3.10 16.07
N GLN A 136 -20.16 4.42 15.86
CA GLN A 136 -21.25 5.00 15.11
C GLN A 136 -21.19 4.62 13.63
N THR A 137 -20.03 4.76 13.01
CA THR A 137 -19.81 4.42 11.60
C THR A 137 -18.59 3.55 11.35
N GLY A 138 -17.52 3.69 12.14
CA GLY A 138 -16.23 3.07 11.89
C GLY A 138 -15.48 3.62 10.67
N ASP A 139 -16.00 4.67 10.02
CA ASP A 139 -15.30 5.35 8.92
C ASP A 139 -14.01 5.99 9.46
N PHE A 140 -12.87 5.75 8.82
CA PHE A 140 -11.57 6.27 9.27
C PHE A 140 -11.54 7.81 9.39
N ARG A 141 -12.47 8.52 8.74
CA ARG A 141 -12.63 9.98 8.78
C ARG A 141 -13.49 10.47 9.94
N SER A 142 -14.23 9.58 10.57
CA SER A 142 -15.11 9.94 11.69
C SER A 142 -14.31 10.45 12.90
N SER A 143 -14.94 11.28 13.73
CA SER A 143 -14.29 11.78 14.95
C SER A 143 -13.84 10.67 15.89
N GLU A 144 -14.62 9.61 16.03
CA GLU A 144 -14.32 8.45 16.84
C GLU A 144 -13.07 7.70 16.34
N CYS A 145 -12.95 7.47 15.02
CA CYS A 145 -11.77 6.83 14.43
C CYS A 145 -10.54 7.75 14.44
N ILE A 146 -10.73 9.05 14.34
CA ILE A 146 -9.63 10.03 14.49
C ILE A 146 -9.07 10.02 15.92
N GLU A 147 -9.88 9.87 16.96
CA GLU A 147 -9.37 9.73 18.33
C GLU A 147 -8.56 8.44 18.50
N LEU A 148 -9.02 7.32 17.93
CA LEU A 148 -8.24 6.08 17.92
C LEU A 148 -6.93 6.24 17.11
N LEU A 149 -6.98 6.96 15.99
CA LEU A 149 -5.78 7.27 15.22
C LEU A 149 -4.80 8.12 16.04
N LYS A 150 -5.27 9.09 16.83
CA LYS A 150 -4.39 9.90 17.69
C LYS A 150 -3.71 9.06 18.77
N GLU A 151 -4.42 8.08 19.34
CA GLU A 151 -3.89 7.15 20.33
C GLU A 151 -2.83 6.22 19.73
N ALA A 152 -3.01 5.79 18.48
CA ALA A 152 -2.11 4.85 17.81
C ALA A 152 -0.72 5.43 17.57
N ASP A 153 0.31 4.61 17.78
CA ASP A 153 1.68 4.90 17.36
C ASP A 153 1.91 4.51 15.89
N ILE A 154 1.39 3.34 15.49
CA ILE A 154 1.63 2.74 14.18
C ILE A 154 0.30 2.26 13.58
N VAL A 155 0.06 2.60 12.33
CA VAL A 155 -1.10 2.11 11.56
C VAL A 155 -0.66 1.04 10.58
N VAL A 156 -1.29 -0.14 10.63
CA VAL A 156 -0.99 -1.26 9.72
C VAL A 156 -2.30 -1.80 9.16
N THR A 157 -2.56 -1.61 7.86
CA THR A 157 -3.85 -1.97 7.27
C THR A 157 -3.80 -2.04 5.73
N ASN A 158 -4.90 -2.50 5.15
CA ASN A 158 -5.19 -2.41 3.72
C ASN A 158 -6.35 -1.43 3.49
N PRO A 159 -6.07 -0.12 3.30
CA PRO A 159 -7.14 0.86 3.11
C PRO A 159 -7.81 0.70 1.74
N PRO A 160 -9.07 1.16 1.57
CA PRO A 160 -9.72 1.19 0.27
C PRO A 160 -8.87 1.91 -0.77
N PHE A 161 -8.56 1.27 -1.89
CA PHE A 161 -7.65 1.83 -2.91
C PHE A 161 -8.19 3.13 -3.53
N SER A 162 -9.51 3.30 -3.59
CA SER A 162 -10.15 4.52 -4.06
C SER A 162 -9.90 5.71 -3.13
N LEU A 163 -9.73 5.48 -1.84
CA LEU A 163 -9.53 6.49 -0.80
C LEU A 163 -8.05 6.66 -0.40
N PHE A 164 -7.13 5.96 -1.06
CA PHE A 164 -5.72 5.93 -0.70
C PHE A 164 -5.09 7.32 -0.53
N ARG A 165 -5.43 8.29 -1.41
CA ARG A 165 -4.90 9.67 -1.33
C ARG A 165 -5.35 10.38 -0.05
N GLU A 166 -6.63 10.26 0.27
CA GLU A 166 -7.22 10.85 1.47
C GLU A 166 -6.66 10.19 2.72
N TYR A 167 -6.51 8.87 2.69
CA TYR A 167 -5.96 8.08 3.77
C TYR A 167 -4.52 8.46 4.10
N ILE A 168 -3.63 8.52 3.10
CA ILE A 168 -2.24 9.00 3.27
C ILE A 168 -2.22 10.43 3.81
N GLY A 169 -3.07 11.32 3.28
CA GLY A 169 -3.18 12.70 3.76
C GLY A 169 -3.52 12.78 5.24
N GLN A 170 -4.40 11.90 5.72
CA GLN A 170 -4.75 11.80 7.14
C GLN A 170 -3.57 11.29 7.98
N LEU A 171 -2.90 10.21 7.57
CA LEU A 171 -1.74 9.67 8.30
C LEU A 171 -0.63 10.72 8.45
N MET A 172 -0.33 11.45 7.37
CA MET A 172 0.67 12.52 7.39
C MET A 172 0.25 13.72 8.24
N LYS A 173 -1.04 14.10 8.21
CA LYS A 173 -1.60 15.19 9.02
C LYS A 173 -1.43 14.93 10.51
N TYR A 174 -1.60 13.68 10.94
CA TYR A 174 -1.49 13.27 12.33
C TYR A 174 -0.11 12.70 12.71
N ASP A 175 0.88 12.85 11.81
CA ASP A 175 2.27 12.40 11.98
C ASP A 175 2.38 10.93 12.43
N LYS A 176 1.61 10.05 11.78
CA LYS A 176 1.57 8.64 12.15
C LYS A 176 2.64 7.84 11.43
N LYS A 177 3.22 6.89 12.16
CA LYS A 177 3.97 5.80 11.56
C LYS A 177 2.99 4.83 10.92
N PHE A 178 3.36 4.26 9.78
CA PHE A 178 2.44 3.36 9.06
C PHE A 178 3.16 2.34 8.19
N LEU A 179 2.46 1.23 7.93
CA LEU A 179 2.77 0.24 6.93
C LEU A 179 1.45 -0.22 6.29
N ILE A 180 1.17 0.23 5.07
CA ILE A 180 -0.12 0.03 4.42
C ILE A 180 0.02 -0.50 3.00
N ILE A 181 -1.02 -1.16 2.52
CA ILE A 181 -1.10 -1.65 1.13
C ILE A 181 -1.69 -0.57 0.23
N GLY A 182 -1.15 -0.48 -0.99
CA GLY A 182 -1.68 0.40 -2.03
C GLY A 182 -1.25 -0.06 -3.42
N ASN A 183 -1.61 0.71 -4.44
CA ASN A 183 -1.19 0.45 -5.80
C ASN A 183 0.02 1.31 -6.16
N ILE A 184 1.01 0.77 -6.89
CA ILE A 184 2.22 1.50 -7.31
C ILE A 184 1.90 2.77 -8.11
N ASN A 185 0.78 2.81 -8.83
CA ASN A 185 0.37 4.01 -9.55
C ASN A 185 0.05 5.18 -8.61
N SER A 186 -0.18 4.92 -7.33
CA SER A 186 -0.42 5.96 -6.32
C SER A 186 0.80 6.85 -6.11
N VAL A 187 2.01 6.39 -6.41
CA VAL A 187 3.23 7.21 -6.33
C VAL A 187 3.16 8.44 -7.24
N SER A 188 2.39 8.37 -8.33
CA SER A 188 2.22 9.45 -9.30
C SER A 188 1.15 10.48 -8.91
N TYR A 189 0.44 10.26 -7.80
CA TYR A 189 -0.55 11.24 -7.36
C TYR A 189 0.14 12.49 -6.80
N LYS A 190 -0.35 13.67 -7.19
CA LYS A 190 0.22 14.95 -6.75
C LYS A 190 0.19 15.13 -5.22
N GLU A 191 -0.73 14.46 -4.53
CA GLU A 191 -0.85 14.46 -3.07
C GLU A 191 0.12 13.48 -2.39
N VAL A 192 0.64 12.47 -3.13
CA VAL A 192 1.48 11.38 -2.60
C VAL A 192 2.94 11.57 -2.96
N PHE A 193 3.24 11.93 -4.22
CA PHE A 193 4.60 12.04 -4.72
C PHE A 193 5.52 12.97 -3.90
N PRO A 194 5.07 14.14 -3.40
CA PRO A 194 5.90 15.00 -2.55
C PRO A 194 6.41 14.32 -1.27
N TYR A 195 5.64 13.38 -0.69
CA TYR A 195 6.11 12.65 0.49
C TYR A 195 7.24 11.68 0.15
N ILE A 196 7.18 11.03 -1.03
CA ILE A 196 8.25 10.14 -1.53
C ILE A 196 9.50 10.96 -1.84
N MET A 197 9.36 12.05 -2.60
CA MET A 197 10.46 12.93 -2.99
C MET A 197 11.19 13.52 -1.77
N ASN A 198 10.46 13.88 -0.72
CA ASN A 198 11.02 14.43 0.53
C ASN A 198 11.38 13.35 1.57
N ASN A 199 11.49 12.09 1.20
CA ASN A 199 11.84 10.97 2.07
C ASN A 199 10.95 10.84 3.32
N LYS A 200 9.67 11.21 3.23
CA LYS A 200 8.67 11.05 4.29
C LYS A 200 7.87 9.75 4.18
N MET A 201 7.96 9.09 3.03
CA MET A 201 7.31 7.81 2.73
C MET A 201 8.10 7.08 1.64
N TRP A 202 8.07 5.75 1.67
CA TRP A 202 8.75 4.87 0.69
C TRP A 202 8.02 3.56 0.47
N ILE A 203 8.50 2.78 -0.47
CA ILE A 203 7.95 1.47 -0.83
C ILE A 203 8.54 0.40 0.12
N GLY A 204 7.70 -0.55 0.57
CA GLY A 204 8.13 -1.71 1.35
C GLY A 204 8.89 -2.75 0.53
N LEU A 205 9.23 -3.88 1.15
CA LEU A 205 10.25 -4.79 0.64
C LEU A 205 9.72 -6.01 -0.11
N SER A 206 8.64 -6.62 0.40
CA SER A 206 8.28 -7.99 0.01
C SER A 206 7.56 -8.10 -1.32
N ILE A 207 6.96 -7.00 -1.81
CA ILE A 207 6.19 -6.98 -3.05
C ILE A 207 6.85 -6.03 -4.05
N SER A 208 7.62 -6.56 -5.01
CA SER A 208 8.30 -5.79 -6.06
C SER A 208 7.76 -6.03 -7.47
N SER A 209 6.99 -7.10 -7.69
CA SER A 209 6.46 -7.45 -9.02
C SER A 209 5.22 -8.34 -8.94
N GLY A 210 4.60 -8.55 -10.08
CA GLY A 210 3.46 -9.45 -10.25
C GLY A 210 2.13 -8.89 -9.77
N ASP A 211 1.14 -9.76 -9.75
CA ASP A 211 -0.16 -9.53 -9.14
C ASP A 211 -0.26 -10.17 -7.76
N ARG A 212 -1.20 -9.70 -6.96
CA ARG A 212 -1.50 -10.28 -5.65
C ARG A 212 -2.92 -10.82 -5.65
N LYS A 213 -3.08 -12.00 -5.04
CA LYS A 213 -4.35 -12.64 -4.78
C LYS A 213 -4.94 -12.06 -3.51
N PHE A 214 -6.16 -11.55 -3.59
CA PHE A 214 -6.95 -11.10 -2.45
C PHE A 214 -8.23 -11.91 -2.37
N PHE A 215 -8.61 -12.33 -1.19
CA PHE A 215 -9.92 -12.91 -0.99
C PHE A 215 -11.00 -11.84 -0.96
N VAL A 216 -12.18 -12.22 -1.38
CA VAL A 216 -13.35 -11.33 -1.45
C VAL A 216 -14.57 -12.09 -0.93
N PRO A 217 -15.59 -11.36 -0.44
CA PRO A 217 -16.85 -11.97 0.02
C PRO A 217 -17.55 -12.80 -1.06
N ASP A 218 -18.43 -13.71 -0.66
CA ASP A 218 -19.15 -14.63 -1.56
C ASP A 218 -20.06 -13.93 -2.55
N ASP A 219 -20.59 -12.74 -2.20
CA ASP A 219 -21.41 -11.91 -3.07
C ASP A 219 -20.60 -11.03 -4.05
N TYR A 220 -19.25 -11.07 -3.98
CA TYR A 220 -18.41 -10.26 -4.84
C TYR A 220 -18.46 -10.70 -6.29
N PRO A 221 -18.68 -9.80 -7.28
CA PRO A 221 -18.80 -10.18 -8.68
C PRO A 221 -17.45 -10.59 -9.29
N LEU A 222 -17.34 -11.83 -9.80
CA LEU A 222 -16.12 -12.37 -10.44
C LEU A 222 -16.13 -12.17 -11.97
N ASN A 223 -16.44 -10.95 -12.43
CA ASN A 223 -16.65 -10.67 -13.88
C ASN A 223 -15.35 -10.27 -14.61
N ALA A 224 -14.22 -10.17 -13.92
CA ALA A 224 -12.98 -9.68 -14.49
C ALA A 224 -11.94 -10.79 -14.67
N SER A 225 -11.02 -10.62 -15.62
CA SER A 225 -9.91 -11.55 -15.81
C SER A 225 -9.03 -11.61 -14.54
N GLY A 226 -8.66 -12.81 -14.11
CA GLY A 226 -7.87 -13.05 -12.91
C GLY A 226 -8.69 -13.18 -11.64
N CYS A 227 -10.02 -13.21 -11.72
CA CYS A 227 -10.90 -13.62 -10.63
C CYS A 227 -11.15 -15.13 -10.70
N GLY A 228 -11.47 -15.75 -9.56
CA GLY A 228 -11.77 -17.18 -9.50
C GLY A 228 -12.20 -17.63 -8.11
N VAL A 229 -12.36 -18.95 -8.01
CA VAL A 229 -12.58 -19.67 -6.75
C VAL A 229 -11.40 -20.63 -6.59
N ASP A 230 -10.82 -20.71 -5.40
CA ASP A 230 -9.70 -21.62 -5.15
C ASP A 230 -10.16 -23.03 -4.77
N SER A 231 -9.20 -23.92 -4.47
CA SER A 231 -9.48 -25.30 -4.06
C SER A 231 -10.34 -25.43 -2.81
N ASP A 232 -10.30 -24.42 -1.95
CA ASP A 232 -11.03 -24.39 -0.67
C ASP A 232 -12.40 -23.72 -0.81
N GLY A 233 -12.81 -23.39 -2.04
CA GLY A 233 -14.07 -22.73 -2.34
C GLY A 233 -14.06 -21.22 -2.11
N LYS A 234 -12.92 -20.61 -1.75
CA LYS A 234 -12.81 -19.17 -1.47
C LYS A 234 -12.70 -18.35 -2.75
N ARG A 235 -13.53 -17.33 -2.85
CA ARG A 235 -13.53 -16.38 -3.98
C ARG A 235 -12.37 -15.43 -3.88
N TYR A 236 -11.71 -15.15 -5.00
CA TYR A 236 -10.56 -14.26 -5.03
C TYR A 236 -10.51 -13.40 -6.30
N ILE A 237 -9.79 -12.30 -6.19
CA ILE A 237 -9.37 -11.45 -7.30
C ILE A 237 -7.84 -11.34 -7.34
N ARG A 238 -7.29 -11.00 -8.50
CA ARG A 238 -5.89 -10.65 -8.67
C ARG A 238 -5.73 -9.19 -9.03
N VAL A 239 -4.94 -8.46 -8.23
CA VAL A 239 -4.68 -7.04 -8.41
C VAL A 239 -3.22 -6.84 -8.78
N LYS A 240 -2.98 -6.15 -9.91
CA LYS A 240 -1.64 -5.82 -10.39
C LYS A 240 -1.13 -4.54 -9.74
N GLY A 241 0.20 -4.48 -9.54
CA GLY A 241 0.87 -3.28 -9.06
C GLY A 241 0.66 -3.00 -7.58
N VAL A 242 0.30 -4.00 -6.80
CA VAL A 242 0.22 -3.88 -5.34
C VAL A 242 1.61 -3.64 -4.76
N ARG A 243 1.70 -2.74 -3.78
CA ARG A 243 2.92 -2.43 -3.02
C ARG A 243 2.57 -2.14 -1.56
N TRP A 244 3.53 -2.36 -0.69
CA TRP A 244 3.55 -1.79 0.63
C TRP A 244 4.06 -0.36 0.58
N PHE A 245 3.46 0.52 1.36
CA PHE A 245 3.87 1.91 1.57
C PHE A 245 4.13 2.12 3.05
N THR A 246 5.24 2.76 3.40
CA THR A 246 5.64 2.91 4.80
C THR A 246 6.47 4.16 5.03
N ASN A 247 6.54 4.60 6.29
CA ASN A 247 7.52 5.55 6.81
C ASN A 247 8.29 4.97 8.01
N LEU A 248 8.24 3.65 8.20
CA LEU A 248 9.06 2.91 9.17
C LEU A 248 10.43 2.63 8.57
N ASP A 249 11.48 3.05 9.22
CA ASP A 249 12.83 2.89 8.70
C ASP A 249 13.28 1.43 8.70
N ILE A 250 14.04 1.07 7.67
CA ILE A 250 14.60 -0.26 7.46
C ILE A 250 15.99 -0.15 6.84
N SER A 251 16.92 -1.02 7.25
CA SER A 251 18.30 -1.03 6.76
C SER A 251 18.40 -1.14 5.24
N LYS A 252 17.57 -1.98 4.64
CA LYS A 252 17.57 -2.23 3.18
C LYS A 252 17.30 -0.97 2.33
N ARG A 253 16.61 0.03 2.87
CA ARG A 253 16.39 1.31 2.19
C ARG A 253 17.69 2.08 1.97
N ASN A 254 18.71 1.81 2.77
CA ASN A 254 20.02 2.47 2.71
C ASN A 254 21.06 1.65 1.92
N GLU A 255 20.67 0.50 1.36
CA GLU A 255 21.53 -0.30 0.49
C GLU A 255 21.62 0.37 -0.89
N GLU A 256 22.85 0.62 -1.34
CA GLU A 256 23.08 1.20 -2.67
C GLU A 256 22.86 0.13 -3.75
N ILE A 257 22.41 0.61 -4.91
CA ILE A 257 22.27 -0.21 -6.11
C ILE A 257 23.67 -0.35 -6.75
N ASP A 258 24.10 -1.56 -7.04
CA ASP A 258 25.30 -1.80 -7.82
C ASP A 258 25.07 -1.34 -9.27
N LEU A 259 25.78 -0.29 -9.67
CA LEU A 259 25.72 0.28 -11.01
C LEU A 259 26.85 -0.26 -11.85
N VAL A 260 26.54 -0.94 -12.94
CA VAL A 260 27.53 -1.59 -13.82
C VAL A 260 27.57 -1.03 -15.23
N CYS A 261 26.57 -0.26 -15.62
CA CYS A 261 26.47 0.34 -16.95
C CYS A 261 27.25 1.64 -17.04
N ARG A 262 27.87 1.88 -18.20
CA ARG A 262 28.54 3.13 -18.54
C ARG A 262 27.65 3.97 -19.44
N TYR A 263 27.70 5.28 -19.28
CA TYR A 263 26.95 6.19 -20.15
C TYR A 263 27.54 6.22 -21.57
N SER A 264 26.67 6.14 -22.57
CA SER A 264 26.95 6.50 -23.95
C SER A 264 25.73 7.22 -24.57
N PRO A 265 25.92 8.25 -25.41
CA PRO A 265 24.81 8.97 -26.04
C PRO A 265 23.92 8.05 -26.91
N GLU A 266 24.51 6.99 -27.47
CA GLU A 266 23.84 6.04 -28.35
C GLU A 266 22.86 5.14 -27.60
N GLU A 267 23.19 4.75 -26.36
CA GLU A 267 22.39 3.85 -25.54
C GLU A 267 21.33 4.57 -24.69
N TYR A 268 21.61 5.85 -24.34
CA TYR A 268 20.76 6.64 -23.46
C TYR A 268 20.21 7.88 -24.19
N PRO A 269 19.10 7.75 -24.93
CA PRO A 269 18.54 8.87 -25.68
C PRO A 269 18.04 9.97 -24.75
N SER A 270 18.25 11.23 -25.14
CA SER A 270 17.71 12.38 -24.43
C SER A 270 16.22 12.58 -24.72
N TYR A 271 15.48 13.06 -23.74
CA TYR A 271 14.09 13.47 -23.97
C TYR A 271 14.02 14.72 -24.84
N VAL A 272 13.04 14.76 -25.73
CA VAL A 272 12.77 15.91 -26.60
C VAL A 272 12.20 17.08 -25.82
N ASN A 273 11.46 16.81 -24.76
CA ASN A 273 10.67 17.75 -24.00
C ASN A 273 11.08 17.87 -22.51
N TYR A 274 12.30 17.46 -22.20
CA TYR A 274 12.93 17.70 -20.90
C TYR A 274 14.44 17.44 -20.98
N GLN A 275 15.23 18.16 -20.19
CA GLN A 275 16.68 18.02 -20.18
C GLN A 275 17.13 16.86 -19.27
N ALA A 276 16.91 15.63 -19.73
CA ALA A 276 17.34 14.40 -19.07
C ALA A 276 17.46 13.26 -20.09
N ILE A 277 18.19 12.22 -19.76
CA ILE A 277 18.27 10.97 -20.53
C ILE A 277 17.19 9.98 -20.12
N ASP A 278 16.76 9.10 -21.05
CA ASP A 278 15.85 7.97 -20.74
C ASP A 278 16.65 6.75 -20.32
N VAL A 279 16.37 6.24 -19.12
CA VAL A 279 16.89 4.97 -18.62
C VAL A 279 15.73 3.98 -18.56
N SER A 280 15.74 3.00 -19.43
CA SER A 280 14.60 2.11 -19.63
C SER A 280 14.36 1.14 -18.46
N LYS A 281 15.42 0.74 -17.73
CA LYS A 281 15.35 -0.15 -16.56
C LYS A 281 16.23 0.36 -15.43
N THR A 282 15.85 0.08 -14.19
CA THR A 282 16.68 0.44 -13.03
C THR A 282 18.08 -0.18 -13.06
N ALA A 283 18.23 -1.37 -13.63
CA ALA A 283 19.53 -2.03 -13.76
C ALA A 283 20.47 -1.35 -14.76
N ASP A 284 19.91 -0.55 -15.67
CA ASP A 284 20.67 0.13 -16.72
C ASP A 284 21.10 1.55 -16.31
N ILE A 285 20.93 1.95 -15.05
CA ILE A 285 21.35 3.26 -14.55
C ILE A 285 22.89 3.36 -14.68
N PRO A 286 23.43 4.35 -15.43
CA PRO A 286 24.86 4.49 -15.61
C PRO A 286 25.56 5.01 -14.35
N PHE A 287 26.74 4.45 -14.03
CA PHE A 287 27.49 4.81 -12.83
C PHE A 287 28.24 6.16 -12.97
N ASP A 288 28.55 6.59 -14.20
CA ASP A 288 29.39 7.73 -14.52
C ASP A 288 28.64 8.97 -15.04
N TYR A 289 27.29 8.94 -15.12
CA TYR A 289 26.51 10.05 -15.64
C TYR A 289 26.16 11.08 -14.55
N THR A 290 26.55 12.35 -14.80
CA THR A 290 26.36 13.46 -13.84
C THR A 290 25.05 14.23 -14.00
N GLY A 291 24.34 14.00 -15.11
CA GLY A 291 23.10 14.70 -15.46
C GLY A 291 21.84 14.06 -14.87
N LEU A 292 20.70 14.56 -15.32
CA LEU A 292 19.39 14.05 -14.92
C LEU A 292 18.99 12.82 -15.74
N MET A 293 18.38 11.85 -15.08
CA MET A 293 17.97 10.58 -15.66
C MET A 293 16.50 10.32 -15.37
N GLY A 294 15.73 9.93 -16.39
CA GLY A 294 14.34 9.49 -16.22
C GLY A 294 14.26 7.98 -16.11
N VAL A 295 13.92 7.49 -14.93
CA VAL A 295 13.80 6.06 -14.62
C VAL A 295 12.33 5.63 -14.48
N PRO A 296 11.99 4.32 -14.68
CA PRO A 296 10.65 3.81 -14.43
C PRO A 296 10.22 4.02 -12.96
N ILE A 297 8.92 4.13 -12.70
CA ILE A 297 8.39 4.25 -11.31
C ILE A 297 8.77 3.05 -10.43
N THR A 298 9.05 1.89 -11.00
CA THR A 298 9.55 0.70 -10.30
C THR A 298 10.96 0.86 -9.73
N PHE A 299 11.69 1.93 -10.10
CA PHE A 299 12.93 2.32 -9.44
C PHE A 299 12.74 2.52 -7.94
N LEU A 300 11.54 2.98 -7.51
CA LEU A 300 11.24 3.18 -6.09
C LEU A 300 11.33 1.91 -5.25
N ASP A 301 11.18 0.74 -5.84
CA ASP A 301 11.37 -0.56 -5.15
C ASP A 301 12.84 -0.77 -4.68
N LYS A 302 13.79 0.01 -5.23
CA LYS A 302 15.23 -0.06 -4.96
C LYS A 302 15.84 1.31 -4.62
N TYR A 303 15.03 2.31 -4.43
CA TYR A 303 15.51 3.68 -4.19
C TYR A 303 16.32 3.77 -2.90
N CYS A 304 17.58 4.17 -3.02
CA CYS A 304 18.46 4.53 -1.91
C CYS A 304 18.65 6.05 -1.86
N PRO A 305 18.18 6.75 -0.82
CA PRO A 305 18.27 8.19 -0.72
C PRO A 305 19.71 8.70 -0.52
N ASN A 306 20.65 7.84 -0.11
CA ASN A 306 22.06 8.20 -0.03
C ASN A 306 22.72 8.26 -1.42
N GLN A 307 22.31 7.37 -2.31
CA GLN A 307 22.88 7.25 -3.67
C GLN A 307 22.21 8.19 -4.68
N PHE A 308 20.88 8.37 -4.58
CA PHE A 308 20.13 9.16 -5.54
C PHE A 308 19.33 10.28 -4.90
N GLU A 309 19.14 11.35 -5.67
CA GLU A 309 18.19 12.42 -5.41
C GLU A 309 17.01 12.30 -6.37
N ILE A 310 15.77 12.38 -5.88
CA ILE A 310 14.57 12.48 -6.71
C ILE A 310 14.30 13.95 -6.98
N ILE A 311 14.23 14.34 -8.27
CA ILE A 311 14.03 15.72 -8.72
C ILE A 311 12.56 16.01 -9.00
N GLY A 312 11.82 15.01 -9.50
CA GLY A 312 10.41 15.19 -9.83
C GLY A 312 9.83 14.05 -10.66
N HIS A 313 8.64 14.27 -11.17
CA HIS A 313 7.87 13.28 -11.91
C HIS A 313 7.51 13.79 -13.32
N SER A 314 7.46 12.89 -14.30
CA SER A 314 7.15 13.24 -15.71
C SER A 314 5.81 13.96 -15.91
N LEU A 315 4.82 13.74 -15.02
CA LEU A 315 3.53 14.44 -15.09
C LEU A 315 3.66 15.95 -14.84
N GLU A 316 4.65 16.37 -14.07
CA GLU A 316 4.86 17.78 -13.68
C GLU A 316 5.94 18.44 -14.53
N LEU A 317 6.99 17.69 -14.89
CA LEU A 317 8.21 18.24 -15.50
C LEU A 317 8.18 18.26 -17.04
N ALA A 318 7.31 17.43 -17.68
CA ALA A 318 7.29 17.32 -19.13
C ALA A 318 6.72 18.59 -19.82
N ASP A 319 7.54 19.26 -20.63
CA ASP A 319 7.04 20.38 -21.47
C ASP A 319 6.24 19.85 -22.66
N MET A 320 4.93 19.90 -22.51
CA MET A 320 4.00 19.42 -23.52
C MET A 320 3.79 20.39 -24.69
N ASN A 321 4.26 21.66 -24.58
CA ASN A 321 4.15 22.61 -25.67
C ASN A 321 5.08 22.24 -26.84
N ILE A 322 6.25 21.70 -26.55
CA ILE A 322 7.18 21.17 -27.55
C ILE A 322 6.50 20.06 -28.35
N ILE A 323 5.89 19.12 -27.67
CA ILE A 323 5.25 17.95 -28.29
C ILE A 323 4.00 18.33 -29.08
N LYS A 324 3.17 19.25 -28.55
CA LYS A 324 1.97 19.74 -29.25
C LYS A 324 2.28 20.43 -30.58
N LYS A 325 3.40 21.13 -30.68
CA LYS A 325 3.83 21.76 -31.94
C LYS A 325 4.09 20.73 -33.04
N GLU A 326 4.59 19.55 -32.69
CA GLU A 326 4.92 18.50 -33.67
C GLU A 326 3.75 17.52 -33.92
N LEU A 327 3.05 17.07 -32.87
CA LEU A 327 2.00 16.05 -32.97
C LEU A 327 0.57 16.62 -33.04
N GLY A 328 0.38 17.91 -32.76
CA GLY A 328 -0.95 18.51 -32.68
C GLY A 328 -1.72 18.02 -31.47
N LYS A 329 -2.78 17.20 -31.67
CA LYS A 329 -3.60 16.70 -30.58
C LYS A 329 -2.91 15.53 -29.85
N LEU A 330 -2.86 15.61 -28.52
CA LEU A 330 -2.26 14.60 -27.66
C LEU A 330 -3.34 13.79 -26.90
N ASN A 331 -3.13 12.49 -26.79
CA ASN A 331 -3.96 11.62 -25.99
C ASN A 331 -3.27 11.29 -24.65
N GLY A 332 -3.98 11.49 -23.54
CA GLY A 332 -3.50 11.24 -22.19
C GLY A 332 -2.70 12.39 -21.57
N GLY A 333 -2.27 12.19 -20.30
CA GLY A 333 -1.55 13.19 -19.52
C GLY A 333 -0.11 13.47 -20.00
N PRO A 334 0.58 14.45 -19.38
CA PRO A 334 1.97 14.79 -19.70
C PRO A 334 2.90 13.57 -19.58
N ARG A 335 3.84 13.44 -20.52
CA ARG A 335 4.87 12.38 -20.54
C ARG A 335 6.13 12.91 -21.22
N PHE A 336 7.24 12.23 -20.98
CA PHE A 336 8.45 12.42 -21.76
C PHE A 336 8.39 11.65 -23.08
N TYR A 337 9.06 12.22 -24.07
CA TYR A 337 9.20 11.66 -25.41
C TYR A 337 10.66 11.58 -25.79
N VAL A 338 11.05 10.51 -26.44
CA VAL A 338 12.35 10.36 -27.09
C VAL A 338 12.13 10.27 -28.61
N ARG A 339 13.19 10.50 -29.39
CA ARG A 339 13.16 10.32 -30.84
C ARG A 339 13.81 8.98 -31.20
N GLU A 340 13.02 8.05 -31.69
CA GLU A 340 13.47 6.73 -32.16
C GLU A 340 13.20 6.64 -33.65
N HIS A 341 14.22 6.36 -34.46
CA HIS A 341 14.11 6.30 -35.93
C HIS A 341 13.39 7.50 -36.54
N GLY A 342 13.65 8.71 -36.04
CA GLY A 342 13.02 9.94 -36.49
C GLY A 342 11.61 10.21 -35.97
N GLN A 343 10.96 9.27 -35.31
CA GLN A 343 9.61 9.39 -34.76
C GLN A 343 9.61 9.69 -33.28
N LEU A 344 8.62 10.46 -32.82
CA LEU A 344 8.41 10.72 -31.40
C LEU A 344 7.77 9.52 -30.71
N CYS A 345 8.51 8.90 -29.80
CA CYS A 345 8.07 7.76 -28.98
C CYS A 345 7.76 8.21 -27.57
N ARG A 346 6.48 8.04 -27.17
CA ARG A 346 6.01 8.38 -25.84
C ARG A 346 6.47 7.35 -24.82
N LYS A 347 7.12 7.79 -23.77
CA LYS A 347 7.52 6.91 -22.66
C LYS A 347 6.41 6.76 -21.61
N PHE A 348 6.45 5.66 -20.86
CA PHE A 348 5.65 5.51 -19.64
C PHE A 348 6.06 6.55 -18.59
N GLU A 349 5.35 6.55 -17.46
CA GLU A 349 5.71 7.43 -16.34
C GLU A 349 7.16 7.24 -15.93
N ARG A 350 7.84 8.38 -15.70
CA ARG A 350 9.24 8.45 -15.28
C ARG A 350 9.38 9.29 -14.03
N ILE A 351 10.27 8.86 -13.16
CA ILE A 351 10.81 9.68 -12.07
C ILE A 351 12.14 10.22 -12.54
N ILE A 352 12.38 11.51 -12.36
CA ILE A 352 13.66 12.13 -12.65
C ILE A 352 14.52 12.02 -11.41
N ILE A 353 15.72 11.45 -11.60
CA ILE A 353 16.71 11.26 -10.56
C ILE A 353 18.05 11.87 -10.96
N ARG A 354 18.90 12.09 -9.97
CA ARG A 354 20.32 12.39 -10.11
C ARG A 354 21.13 11.40 -9.26
N ASN A 355 22.21 10.86 -9.82
CA ASN A 355 23.21 10.14 -9.05
C ASN A 355 24.01 11.17 -8.22
N LYS A 356 24.12 10.97 -6.91
CA LYS A 356 24.87 11.87 -6.01
C LYS A 356 26.36 11.63 -6.04
N HIS A 357 26.77 10.43 -6.45
CA HIS A 357 28.15 9.95 -6.40
C HIS A 357 28.57 9.32 -7.75
N PRO A 358 28.48 10.05 -8.89
CA PRO A 358 28.89 9.50 -10.18
C PRO A 358 30.41 9.23 -10.18
N GLN A 359 30.80 8.07 -10.69
CA GLN A 359 32.21 7.69 -10.81
C GLN A 359 32.78 8.26 -12.12
N ILE A 360 33.35 9.45 -12.05
CA ILE A 360 34.01 10.10 -13.18
C ILE A 360 35.39 9.44 -13.32
N LEU A 361 35.57 8.65 -14.39
CA LEU A 361 36.84 8.01 -14.75
C LEU A 361 37.71 8.94 -15.60
#